data_41668aa78cda5c978a3c318386bcbf30
#
_entry.id   41668aa78cda5c978a3c318386bcbf30
#
_cell.length_a   1.000
_cell.length_b   1.000
_cell.length_c   1.000
_cell.angle_alpha   90.00
_cell.angle_beta   90.00
_cell.angle_gamma   90.00
#
_symmetry.space_group_name_H-M   'P 1'
#
loop_
_entity.id
_entity.type
_entity.pdbx_description
1 polymer ?
#
loop_
_entity_poly.entity_id
_entity_poly.type
_entity_poly.pdbx_seq_one_letter_code
_entity_poly.pdbx_strand_id
1 'polypeptide(L)'
;NGTMQNTSTALTKVEPSKSTETVELKNGDSYDLTASYVEKDINGVKYKMLAYNGSIPGPLIKVPQGAEVTINFKNGTDMNTLLHSHGVRMDNKFDGSQSSQEEMKPGETFSYKLKFPDAGMYWYHPHVREDYQQELGMYGNYLVVATDEKYWNKVNREIPLILDDVLIENGKINLSKKEADHTLMGRYGNVMLVNGETNYKLSATQGEVIRFYLTNAANARPFNF
;
A
#
# COMPACT_ATOMS: atom_id res chain seq x y z
N ASN A 1 -3.03 -37.95 34.41
CA ASN A 1 -1.74 -37.36 34.05
C ASN A 1 -1.74 -37.12 32.54
N GLY A 2 -2.25 -36.01 32.10
CA GLY A 2 -2.20 -35.54 30.72
C GLY A 2 -1.13 -34.47 30.59
N THR A 3 -0.05 -34.81 29.94
CA THR A 3 1.05 -33.89 29.59
C THR A 3 0.56 -32.95 28.48
N MET A 4 0.37 -31.68 28.78
CA MET A 4 0.18 -30.64 27.76
C MET A 4 1.50 -30.47 27.00
N GLN A 5 1.52 -30.88 25.73
CA GLN A 5 2.61 -30.52 24.83
C GLN A 5 2.49 -29.04 24.51
N ASN A 6 3.44 -28.27 25.00
CA ASN A 6 3.69 -26.89 24.63
C ASN A 6 4.21 -26.88 23.17
N THR A 7 3.33 -26.73 22.19
CA THR A 7 3.73 -26.38 20.83
C THR A 7 4.17 -24.92 20.84
N SER A 8 5.46 -24.69 21.01
CA SER A 8 6.09 -23.40 20.77
C SER A 8 5.86 -23.07 19.28
N THR A 9 4.94 -22.18 19.02
CA THR A 9 4.82 -21.53 17.70
C THR A 9 6.14 -20.77 17.51
N ALA A 10 7.01 -21.32 16.67
CA ALA A 10 8.22 -20.62 16.25
C ALA A 10 7.76 -19.26 15.70
N LEU A 11 8.19 -18.18 16.36
CA LEU A 11 8.01 -16.82 15.86
C LEU A 11 8.72 -16.79 14.49
N THR A 12 7.93 -16.81 13.41
CA THR A 12 8.43 -16.66 12.05
C THR A 12 9.22 -15.36 12.04
N LYS A 13 10.51 -15.45 11.73
CA LYS A 13 11.41 -14.30 11.66
C LYS A 13 10.81 -13.34 10.65
N VAL A 14 10.47 -12.13 11.11
CA VAL A 14 9.95 -11.07 10.23
C VAL A 14 11.13 -10.51 9.47
N GLU A 15 11.08 -10.52 8.13
CA GLU A 15 12.17 -10.03 7.29
C GLU A 15 12.17 -8.48 7.24
N PRO A 16 13.35 -7.86 7.09
CA PRO A 16 13.44 -6.41 6.89
C PRO A 16 12.65 -5.97 5.65
N SER A 17 12.03 -4.78 5.73
CA SER A 17 11.35 -4.20 4.58
C SER A 17 12.33 -3.90 3.45
N LYS A 18 11.90 -4.18 2.21
CA LYS A 18 12.66 -3.90 0.99
C LYS A 18 12.39 -2.48 0.50
N SER A 19 13.21 -2.02 -0.43
CA SER A 19 12.88 -0.82 -1.22
C SER A 19 11.69 -1.10 -2.14
N THR A 20 10.85 -0.09 -2.35
CA THR A 20 9.74 -0.17 -3.31
C THR A 20 10.27 -0.38 -4.72
N GLU A 21 9.75 -1.38 -5.41
CA GLU A 21 10.08 -1.66 -6.81
C GLU A 21 9.05 -1.03 -7.75
N THR A 22 9.47 -0.78 -8.99
CA THR A 22 8.57 -0.44 -10.10
C THR A 22 8.43 -1.66 -11.00
N VAL A 23 7.19 -2.06 -11.25
CA VAL A 23 6.83 -3.20 -12.09
C VAL A 23 6.06 -2.69 -13.31
N GLU A 24 6.49 -3.04 -14.51
CA GLU A 24 5.79 -2.68 -15.75
C GLU A 24 5.07 -3.91 -16.30
N LEU A 25 3.73 -3.84 -16.35
CA LEU A 25 2.88 -4.89 -16.88
C LEU A 25 2.34 -4.49 -18.25
N LYS A 26 2.12 -5.48 -19.10
CA LYS A 26 1.48 -5.36 -20.40
C LYS A 26 0.05 -5.88 -20.33
N ASN A 27 -0.74 -5.60 -21.36
CA ASN A 27 -2.06 -6.19 -21.50
C ASN A 27 -1.99 -7.72 -21.48
N GLY A 28 -2.77 -8.36 -20.62
CA GLY A 28 -2.82 -9.81 -20.45
C GLY A 28 -1.85 -10.37 -19.41
N ASP A 29 -0.96 -9.56 -18.86
CA ASP A 29 0.00 -10.02 -17.84
C ASP A 29 -0.69 -10.36 -16.50
N SER A 30 0.00 -11.19 -15.72
CA SER A 30 -0.34 -11.49 -14.34
C SER A 30 0.79 -11.08 -13.42
N TYR A 31 0.45 -10.62 -12.21
CA TYR A 31 1.42 -10.23 -11.18
C TYR A 31 1.01 -10.77 -9.82
N ASP A 32 1.96 -11.37 -9.10
CA ASP A 32 1.74 -11.91 -7.77
C ASP A 32 2.00 -10.83 -6.72
N LEU A 33 0.99 -10.53 -5.91
CA LEU A 33 1.04 -9.56 -4.83
C LEU A 33 0.73 -10.27 -3.51
N THR A 34 1.64 -10.18 -2.54
CA THR A 34 1.47 -10.83 -1.24
C THR A 34 1.49 -9.80 -0.12
N ALA A 35 0.47 -9.83 0.73
CA ALA A 35 0.48 -9.12 2.00
C ALA A 35 1.26 -9.94 3.04
N SER A 36 2.17 -9.30 3.78
CA SER A 36 2.96 -9.95 4.82
C SER A 36 3.47 -8.97 5.86
N TYR A 37 3.92 -9.48 7.00
CA TYR A 37 4.64 -8.66 7.97
C TYR A 37 6.07 -8.40 7.53
N VAL A 38 6.55 -7.20 7.85
CA VAL A 38 7.95 -6.78 7.67
C VAL A 38 8.45 -6.04 8.90
N GLU A 39 9.77 -5.96 9.04
CA GLU A 39 10.44 -5.09 9.99
C GLU A 39 10.85 -3.81 9.27
N LYS A 40 10.19 -2.69 9.56
CA LYS A 40 10.47 -1.37 8.97
C LYS A 40 11.27 -0.53 9.97
N ASP A 41 12.39 0.01 9.52
CA ASP A 41 13.13 1.02 10.28
C ASP A 41 12.46 2.40 10.11
N ILE A 42 12.16 3.05 11.23
CA ILE A 42 11.68 4.43 11.29
C ILE A 42 12.55 5.17 12.30
N ASN A 43 13.39 6.07 11.83
CA ASN A 43 14.32 6.86 12.63
C ASN A 43 15.25 6.00 13.53
N GLY A 44 15.74 4.86 13.02
CA GLY A 44 16.64 3.96 13.73
C GLY A 44 15.95 2.99 14.70
N VAL A 45 14.63 3.00 14.75
CA VAL A 45 13.84 2.05 15.55
C VAL A 45 13.07 1.13 14.61
N LYS A 46 13.13 -0.18 14.89
CA LYS A 46 12.49 -1.21 14.09
C LYS A 46 11.09 -1.49 14.57
N TYR A 47 10.13 -1.41 13.67
CA TYR A 47 8.71 -1.68 13.93
C TYR A 47 8.22 -2.84 13.07
N LYS A 48 7.42 -3.73 13.67
CA LYS A 48 6.69 -4.74 12.93
C LYS A 48 5.51 -4.06 12.22
N MET A 49 5.54 -4.05 10.91
CA MET A 49 4.54 -3.41 10.05
C MET A 49 4.00 -4.40 9.01
N LEU A 50 3.01 -3.98 8.24
CA LEU A 50 2.43 -4.74 7.14
C LEU A 50 2.90 -4.15 5.80
N ALA A 51 3.07 -5.01 4.80
CA ALA A 51 3.59 -4.61 3.51
C ALA A 51 2.98 -5.42 2.37
N TYR A 52 2.97 -4.87 1.17
CA TYR A 52 2.80 -5.62 -0.07
C TYR A 52 4.16 -5.95 -0.67
N ASN A 53 4.39 -7.22 -0.98
CA ASN A 53 5.65 -7.76 -1.51
C ASN A 53 6.89 -7.33 -0.72
N GLY A 54 6.71 -7.12 0.59
CA GLY A 54 7.80 -6.81 1.51
C GLY A 54 8.30 -5.36 1.47
N SER A 55 7.61 -4.45 0.82
CA SER A 55 7.97 -3.01 0.78
C SER A 55 6.83 -2.11 1.26
N ILE A 56 7.19 -0.96 1.83
CA ILE A 56 6.30 0.13 2.23
C ILE A 56 6.83 1.44 1.65
N PRO A 57 6.13 2.04 0.70
CA PRO A 57 4.95 1.56 -0.02
C PRO A 57 5.17 0.23 -0.75
N GLY A 58 4.08 -0.48 -1.05
CA GLY A 58 4.09 -1.62 -1.96
C GLY A 58 4.56 -1.23 -3.37
N PRO A 59 4.74 -2.20 -4.29
CA PRO A 59 5.23 -1.95 -5.65
C PRO A 59 4.45 -0.86 -6.40
N LEU A 60 5.16 -0.01 -7.15
CA LEU A 60 4.54 0.84 -8.17
C LEU A 60 4.26 -0.03 -9.39
N ILE A 61 3.00 -0.30 -9.67
CA ILE A 61 2.58 -1.11 -10.81
C ILE A 61 2.20 -0.18 -11.97
N LYS A 62 3.01 -0.17 -13.04
CA LYS A 62 2.76 0.60 -14.26
C LYS A 62 2.06 -0.27 -15.29
N VAL A 63 0.97 0.25 -15.86
CA VAL A 63 0.20 -0.42 -16.91
C VAL A 63 -0.16 0.56 -18.01
N PRO A 64 -0.23 0.15 -19.28
CA PRO A 64 -0.74 1.02 -20.34
C PRO A 64 -2.25 1.22 -20.20
N GLN A 65 -2.74 2.40 -20.57
CA GLN A 65 -4.16 2.68 -20.62
C GLN A 65 -4.87 1.67 -21.54
N GLY A 66 -6.02 1.16 -21.10
CA GLY A 66 -6.81 0.15 -21.78
C GLY A 66 -6.37 -1.29 -21.49
N ALA A 67 -5.24 -1.50 -20.81
CA ALA A 67 -4.79 -2.85 -20.47
C ALA A 67 -5.72 -3.53 -19.45
N GLU A 68 -5.79 -4.85 -19.58
CA GLU A 68 -6.38 -5.75 -18.60
C GLU A 68 -5.26 -6.64 -18.05
N VAL A 69 -5.12 -6.69 -16.73
CA VAL A 69 -4.09 -7.50 -16.04
C VAL A 69 -4.73 -8.28 -14.91
N THR A 70 -4.05 -9.33 -14.46
CA THR A 70 -4.49 -10.14 -13.32
C THR A 70 -3.54 -9.93 -12.14
N ILE A 71 -4.06 -9.47 -11.01
CA ILE A 71 -3.33 -9.43 -9.76
C ILE A 71 -3.70 -10.66 -8.93
N ASN A 72 -2.77 -11.60 -8.78
CA ASN A 72 -2.92 -12.75 -7.91
C ASN A 72 -2.53 -12.33 -6.50
N PHE A 73 -3.53 -11.95 -5.71
CA PHE A 73 -3.30 -11.48 -4.36
C PHE A 73 -3.33 -12.63 -3.36
N LYS A 74 -2.28 -12.73 -2.52
CA LYS A 74 -2.17 -13.69 -1.43
C LYS A 74 -2.19 -12.99 -0.08
N ASN A 75 -3.08 -13.45 0.80
CA ASN A 75 -3.08 -13.05 2.19
C ASN A 75 -2.05 -13.86 2.99
N GLY A 76 -0.85 -13.31 3.17
CA GLY A 76 0.21 -13.89 4.00
C GLY A 76 0.24 -13.35 5.43
N THR A 77 -0.83 -12.67 5.87
CA THR A 77 -0.97 -12.15 7.23
C THR A 77 -1.73 -13.15 8.13
N ASP A 78 -1.90 -12.82 9.40
CA ASP A 78 -2.65 -13.60 10.39
C ASP A 78 -4.07 -13.10 10.62
N MET A 79 -4.55 -12.17 9.78
CA MET A 79 -5.91 -11.59 9.85
C MET A 79 -6.58 -11.61 8.49
N ASN A 80 -7.91 -11.47 8.47
CA ASN A 80 -8.64 -11.32 7.21
C ASN A 80 -8.26 -10.02 6.52
N THR A 81 -8.24 -10.03 5.19
CA THR A 81 -7.96 -8.85 4.37
C THR A 81 -8.67 -8.91 3.02
N LEU A 82 -8.66 -7.81 2.30
CA LEU A 82 -9.09 -7.68 0.91
C LEU A 82 -8.13 -6.73 0.20
N LEU A 83 -8.03 -6.84 -1.11
CA LEU A 83 -7.29 -5.87 -1.94
C LEU A 83 -8.28 -5.03 -2.72
N HIS A 84 -8.42 -3.76 -2.34
CA HIS A 84 -9.21 -2.78 -3.08
C HIS A 84 -8.32 -1.96 -4.01
N SER A 85 -8.76 -1.79 -5.26
CA SER A 85 -8.07 -0.96 -6.28
C SER A 85 -8.84 0.35 -6.43
N HIS A 86 -8.49 1.33 -5.62
CA HIS A 86 -9.22 2.57 -5.42
C HIS A 86 -9.21 3.46 -6.66
N GLY A 87 -10.40 3.88 -7.08
CA GLY A 87 -10.61 4.76 -8.22
C GLY A 87 -10.55 4.08 -9.59
N VAL A 88 -10.14 2.82 -9.65
CA VAL A 88 -10.13 2.04 -10.90
C VAL A 88 -11.55 1.61 -11.25
N ARG A 89 -11.97 1.90 -12.48
CA ARG A 89 -13.31 1.55 -12.98
C ARG A 89 -13.31 0.12 -13.51
N MET A 90 -13.91 -0.82 -12.77
CA MET A 90 -13.84 -2.25 -13.03
C MET A 90 -15.18 -2.97 -12.79
N ASP A 91 -15.22 -4.26 -13.07
CA ASP A 91 -16.33 -5.16 -12.67
C ASP A 91 -16.38 -5.25 -11.14
N ASN A 92 -17.56 -5.03 -10.57
CA ASN A 92 -17.80 -5.00 -9.12
C ASN A 92 -17.28 -6.24 -8.37
N LYS A 93 -17.28 -7.41 -9.01
CA LYS A 93 -16.75 -8.65 -8.38
C LYS A 93 -15.25 -8.60 -8.08
N PHE A 94 -14.51 -7.63 -8.65
CA PHE A 94 -13.09 -7.42 -8.42
C PHE A 94 -12.79 -6.12 -7.63
N ASP A 95 -13.84 -5.50 -7.07
CA ASP A 95 -13.70 -4.26 -6.30
C ASP A 95 -12.88 -4.45 -5.02
N GLY A 96 -12.90 -5.66 -4.45
CA GLY A 96 -12.13 -5.97 -3.24
C GLY A 96 -12.70 -5.33 -1.98
N SER A 97 -14.02 -5.12 -1.95
CA SER A 97 -14.74 -4.63 -0.77
C SER A 97 -15.64 -5.72 -0.18
N GLN A 98 -16.01 -5.57 1.08
CA GLN A 98 -16.91 -6.50 1.78
C GLN A 98 -18.32 -6.57 1.16
N SER A 99 -18.69 -5.61 0.33
CA SER A 99 -19.94 -5.62 -0.43
C SER A 99 -19.87 -6.45 -1.72
N SER A 100 -18.66 -6.75 -2.20
CA SER A 100 -18.42 -7.43 -3.48
C SER A 100 -17.89 -8.87 -3.31
N GLN A 101 -17.23 -9.17 -2.19
CA GLN A 101 -16.69 -10.49 -1.90
C GLN A 101 -16.56 -10.75 -0.40
N GLU A 102 -16.42 -12.02 -0.02
CA GLU A 102 -16.07 -12.40 1.34
C GLU A 102 -14.60 -12.04 1.65
N GLU A 103 -14.34 -11.73 2.91
CA GLU A 103 -13.00 -11.44 3.39
C GLU A 103 -12.09 -12.66 3.21
N MET A 104 -10.91 -12.43 2.67
CA MET A 104 -9.89 -13.46 2.49
C MET A 104 -9.22 -13.79 3.82
N LYS A 105 -9.29 -15.06 4.20
CA LYS A 105 -8.63 -15.59 5.41
C LYS A 105 -7.11 -15.70 5.22
N PRO A 106 -6.34 -15.82 6.33
CA PRO A 106 -4.93 -16.13 6.26
C PRO A 106 -4.60 -17.31 5.33
N GLY A 107 -3.64 -17.12 4.42
CA GLY A 107 -3.20 -18.12 3.45
C GLY A 107 -4.01 -18.19 2.15
N GLU A 108 -5.17 -17.57 2.08
CA GLU A 108 -5.99 -17.57 0.86
C GLU A 108 -5.41 -16.70 -0.25
N THR A 109 -5.74 -17.05 -1.49
CA THR A 109 -5.38 -16.30 -2.70
C THR A 109 -6.62 -16.01 -3.52
N PHE A 110 -6.70 -14.79 -4.08
CA PHE A 110 -7.75 -14.38 -5.00
C PHE A 110 -7.14 -13.65 -6.21
N SER A 111 -7.65 -13.93 -7.42
CA SER A 111 -7.17 -13.32 -8.66
C SER A 111 -8.11 -12.20 -9.09
N TYR A 112 -7.65 -10.96 -8.92
CA TYR A 112 -8.34 -9.76 -9.35
C TYR A 112 -8.03 -9.48 -10.82
N LYS A 113 -9.05 -9.50 -11.69
CA LYS A 113 -8.93 -9.10 -13.09
C LYS A 113 -9.26 -7.61 -13.20
N LEU A 114 -8.24 -6.81 -13.38
CA LEU A 114 -8.34 -5.36 -13.39
C LEU A 114 -8.21 -4.82 -14.81
N LYS A 115 -9.12 -3.94 -15.19
CA LYS A 115 -9.05 -3.20 -16.44
C LYS A 115 -8.80 -1.73 -16.13
N PHE A 116 -7.86 -1.11 -16.83
CA PHE A 116 -7.44 0.26 -16.61
C PHE A 116 -7.82 1.18 -17.77
N PRO A 117 -9.10 1.59 -17.90
CA PRO A 117 -9.56 2.35 -19.06
C PRO A 117 -9.06 3.80 -19.07
N ASP A 118 -8.75 4.36 -17.92
CA ASP A 118 -8.45 5.77 -17.74
C ASP A 118 -7.00 5.96 -17.29
N ALA A 119 -6.26 6.86 -17.97
CA ALA A 119 -4.88 7.20 -17.57
C ALA A 119 -4.85 8.01 -16.29
N GLY A 120 -3.82 7.81 -15.48
CA GLY A 120 -3.65 8.54 -14.23
C GLY A 120 -2.98 7.73 -13.14
N MET A 121 -2.93 8.33 -11.94
CA MET A 121 -2.44 7.68 -10.74
C MET A 121 -3.62 7.17 -9.93
N TYR A 122 -3.56 5.88 -9.60
CA TYR A 122 -4.52 5.19 -8.72
C TYR A 122 -3.75 4.53 -7.59
N TRP A 123 -4.44 3.98 -6.61
CA TRP A 123 -3.79 3.29 -5.52
C TRP A 123 -4.54 2.03 -5.09
N TYR A 124 -3.85 1.12 -4.43
CA TYR A 124 -4.43 -0.08 -3.87
C TYR A 124 -4.13 -0.18 -2.39
N HIS A 125 -5.09 -0.68 -1.64
CA HIS A 125 -5.03 -0.79 -0.19
C HIS A 125 -6.00 -1.87 0.31
N PRO A 126 -5.93 -2.30 1.60
CA PRO A 126 -6.92 -3.21 2.15
C PRO A 126 -8.27 -2.52 2.32
N HIS A 127 -9.35 -3.30 2.30
CA HIS A 127 -10.70 -2.83 2.63
C HIS A 127 -11.30 -3.60 3.84
N VAL A 128 -10.42 -4.10 4.73
CA VAL A 128 -10.73 -4.72 6.01
C VAL A 128 -9.83 -4.11 7.05
N ARG A 129 -10.40 -3.52 8.10
CA ARG A 129 -9.62 -2.87 9.14
C ARG A 129 -8.55 -1.92 8.58
N GLU A 130 -8.95 -1.01 7.73
CA GLU A 130 -8.09 0.02 7.13
C GLU A 130 -7.38 0.85 8.20
N ASP A 131 -8.09 1.13 9.29
CA ASP A 131 -7.57 1.79 10.49
C ASP A 131 -6.35 1.10 11.11
N TYR A 132 -6.12 -0.15 10.74
CA TYR A 132 -5.02 -0.99 11.22
C TYR A 132 -4.10 -1.40 10.07
N GLN A 133 -4.64 -2.01 9.03
CA GLN A 133 -3.83 -2.62 7.97
C GLN A 133 -3.17 -1.57 7.07
N GLN A 134 -3.92 -0.54 6.66
CA GLN A 134 -3.39 0.58 5.89
C GLN A 134 -2.42 1.41 6.75
N GLU A 135 -2.78 1.72 8.00
CA GLU A 135 -1.90 2.43 8.95
C GLU A 135 -0.55 1.73 9.14
N LEU A 136 -0.52 0.40 9.07
CA LEU A 136 0.71 -0.36 9.18
C LEU A 136 1.50 -0.50 7.87
N GLY A 137 1.06 0.12 6.76
CA GLY A 137 1.83 0.23 5.53
C GLY A 137 1.28 -0.53 4.33
N MET A 138 0.08 -1.13 4.41
CA MET A 138 -0.52 -1.82 3.25
C MET A 138 -1.13 -0.82 2.27
N TYR A 139 -0.32 -0.20 1.45
CA TYR A 139 -0.74 0.66 0.34
C TYR A 139 0.32 0.66 -0.78
N GLY A 140 -0.12 0.93 -2.00
CA GLY A 140 0.75 1.08 -3.17
C GLY A 140 0.02 1.75 -4.32
N ASN A 141 0.71 2.04 -5.43
CA ASN A 141 0.14 2.75 -6.56
C ASN A 141 0.06 1.92 -7.84
N TYR A 142 -0.97 2.21 -8.64
CA TYR A 142 -0.99 1.96 -10.07
C TYR A 142 -0.74 3.26 -10.82
N LEU A 143 0.20 3.26 -11.76
CA LEU A 143 0.36 4.33 -12.75
C LEU A 143 -0.15 3.82 -14.10
N VAL A 144 -1.29 4.34 -14.53
CA VAL A 144 -1.86 4.04 -15.84
C VAL A 144 -1.30 5.04 -16.83
N VAL A 145 -0.42 4.53 -17.70
CA VAL A 145 0.28 5.35 -18.69
C VAL A 145 -0.64 5.62 -19.89
N ALA A 146 -0.86 6.90 -20.20
CA ALA A 146 -1.69 7.29 -21.32
C ALA A 146 -1.14 6.75 -22.65
N THR A 147 -2.01 6.30 -23.53
CA THR A 147 -1.66 5.89 -24.91
C THR A 147 -1.52 7.08 -25.86
N ASP A 148 -2.16 8.21 -25.54
CA ASP A 148 -1.97 9.47 -26.26
C ASP A 148 -0.75 10.21 -25.69
N GLU A 149 0.30 10.37 -26.52
CA GLU A 149 1.52 11.09 -26.13
C GLU A 149 1.28 12.56 -25.77
N LYS A 150 0.13 13.14 -26.17
CA LYS A 150 -0.25 14.52 -25.86
C LYS A 150 -1.13 14.64 -24.64
N TYR A 151 -1.49 13.53 -23.99
CA TYR A 151 -2.36 13.53 -22.82
C TYR A 151 -1.79 14.35 -21.67
N TRP A 152 -0.47 14.27 -21.45
CA TRP A 152 0.26 15.03 -20.46
C TRP A 152 1.29 15.96 -21.11
N ASN A 153 1.52 17.12 -20.51
CA ASN A 153 2.66 17.93 -20.87
C ASN A 153 3.97 17.14 -20.70
N LYS A 154 4.94 17.37 -21.58
CA LYS A 154 6.26 16.74 -21.49
C LYS A 154 7.00 17.21 -20.24
N VAL A 155 7.65 16.28 -19.56
CA VAL A 155 8.48 16.53 -18.38
C VAL A 155 9.78 15.74 -18.50
N ASN A 156 10.78 16.12 -17.69
CA ASN A 156 12.05 15.40 -17.64
C ASN A 156 11.94 14.13 -16.78
N ARG A 157 11.17 14.21 -15.70
CA ARG A 157 10.91 13.09 -14.79
C ARG A 157 9.48 13.06 -14.26
N GLU A 158 9.03 11.86 -13.95
CA GLU A 158 7.77 11.61 -13.26
C GLU A 158 8.07 10.91 -11.94
N ILE A 159 7.55 11.41 -10.84
CA ILE A 159 7.86 10.94 -9.50
C ILE A 159 6.57 10.72 -8.72
N PRO A 160 6.19 9.46 -8.46
CA PRO A 160 5.12 9.13 -7.54
C PRO A 160 5.57 9.37 -6.10
N LEU A 161 4.75 10.07 -5.33
CA LEU A 161 4.94 10.27 -3.91
C LEU A 161 3.70 9.79 -3.17
N ILE A 162 3.88 8.87 -2.24
CA ILE A 162 2.85 8.50 -1.27
C ILE A 162 3.17 9.21 0.03
N LEU A 163 2.22 10.02 0.48
CA LEU A 163 2.29 10.77 1.72
C LEU A 163 1.52 10.00 2.79
N ASP A 164 2.13 9.84 3.94
CA ASP A 164 1.56 9.09 5.06
C ASP A 164 2.01 9.68 6.39
N ASP A 165 1.36 9.31 7.48
CA ASP A 165 1.84 9.58 8.83
C ASP A 165 1.52 8.41 9.76
N VAL A 166 2.38 8.18 10.74
CA VAL A 166 2.19 7.18 11.77
C VAL A 166 2.28 7.81 13.16
N LEU A 167 1.45 7.35 14.08
CA LEU A 167 1.51 7.78 15.48
C LEU A 167 2.40 6.84 16.27
N ILE A 168 3.55 7.34 16.71
CA ILE A 168 4.49 6.59 17.55
C ILE A 168 4.50 7.21 18.95
N GLU A 169 4.12 6.42 19.94
CA GLU A 169 4.09 6.82 21.34
C GLU A 169 4.73 5.73 22.22
N ASN A 170 5.56 6.14 23.16
CA ASN A 170 6.27 5.21 24.06
C ASN A 170 7.03 4.10 23.30
N GLY A 171 7.61 4.42 22.14
CA GLY A 171 8.37 3.48 21.30
C GLY A 171 7.52 2.44 20.57
N LYS A 172 6.21 2.66 20.43
CA LYS A 172 5.28 1.77 19.74
C LYS A 172 4.39 2.55 18.77
N ILE A 173 3.99 1.93 17.67
CA ILE A 173 2.94 2.47 16.82
C ILE A 173 1.62 2.37 17.59
N ASN A 174 0.97 3.52 17.81
CA ASN A 174 -0.31 3.58 18.53
C ASN A 174 -1.47 3.37 17.54
N LEU A 175 -2.12 2.21 17.65
CA LEU A 175 -3.27 1.81 16.84
C LEU A 175 -4.57 1.85 17.65
N SER A 176 -4.55 2.50 18.84
CA SER A 176 -5.71 2.57 19.74
C SER A 176 -6.87 3.34 19.10
N LYS A 177 -8.07 2.79 19.23
CA LYS A 177 -9.35 3.46 18.93
C LYS A 177 -10.08 3.97 20.16
N LYS A 178 -9.50 3.76 21.37
CA LYS A 178 -10.21 4.00 22.64
C LYS A 178 -10.21 5.45 23.08
N GLU A 179 -9.39 6.28 22.45
CA GLU A 179 -9.32 7.69 22.77
C GLU A 179 -10.40 8.46 21.98
N ALA A 180 -11.17 9.28 22.68
CA ALA A 180 -12.29 10.01 22.09
C ALA A 180 -11.86 10.84 20.87
N ASP A 181 -10.68 11.45 20.93
CA ASP A 181 -10.15 12.26 19.83
C ASP A 181 -9.88 11.41 18.58
N HIS A 182 -9.30 10.22 18.74
CA HIS A 182 -9.05 9.31 17.59
C HIS A 182 -10.34 8.75 17.00
N THR A 183 -11.38 8.59 17.81
CA THR A 183 -12.68 8.11 17.34
C THR A 183 -13.45 9.19 16.57
N LEU A 184 -13.37 10.44 17.00
CA LEU A 184 -14.15 11.56 16.44
C LEU A 184 -13.39 12.30 15.33
N MET A 185 -12.08 12.49 15.47
CA MET A 185 -11.25 13.32 14.60
C MET A 185 -10.34 12.52 13.67
N GLY A 186 -10.30 11.20 13.84
CA GLY A 186 -9.30 10.34 13.24
C GLY A 186 -7.97 10.37 14.00
N ARG A 187 -7.07 9.45 13.63
CA ARG A 187 -5.75 9.36 14.25
C ARG A 187 -4.74 10.12 13.40
N TYR A 188 -4.19 11.19 13.96
CA TYR A 188 -3.10 11.96 13.36
C TYR A 188 -1.76 11.41 13.83
N GLY A 189 -0.88 11.05 12.90
CA GLY A 189 0.48 10.64 13.20
C GLY A 189 1.36 11.80 13.67
N ASN A 190 2.43 11.48 14.37
CA ASN A 190 3.48 12.42 14.75
C ASN A 190 4.79 12.23 13.97
N VAL A 191 4.84 11.20 13.13
CA VAL A 191 5.95 10.93 12.21
C VAL A 191 5.43 10.93 10.78
N MET A 192 5.88 11.90 9.99
CA MET A 192 5.51 12.02 8.57
C MET A 192 6.39 11.12 7.72
N LEU A 193 5.79 10.50 6.71
CA LEU A 193 6.46 9.62 5.76
C LEU A 193 6.20 10.08 4.32
N VAL A 194 7.24 10.08 3.52
CA VAL A 194 7.15 10.23 2.06
C VAL A 194 7.76 8.98 1.45
N ASN A 195 7.00 8.21 0.70
CA ASN A 195 7.41 6.90 0.18
C ASN A 195 7.98 5.99 1.27
N GLY A 196 7.38 6.02 2.46
CA GLY A 196 7.80 5.21 3.61
C GLY A 196 9.06 5.70 4.33
N GLU A 197 9.60 6.87 3.98
CA GLU A 197 10.83 7.42 4.54
C GLU A 197 10.57 8.74 5.29
N THR A 198 11.19 8.90 6.46
CA THR A 198 11.09 10.13 7.26
C THR A 198 12.00 11.26 6.77
N ASN A 199 12.97 10.94 5.93
CA ASN A 199 13.96 11.88 5.41
C ASN A 199 14.11 11.71 3.90
N TYR A 200 12.97 11.66 3.19
CA TYR A 200 12.97 11.57 1.74
C TYR A 200 13.65 12.78 1.11
N LYS A 201 14.60 12.54 0.20
CA LYS A 201 15.35 13.57 -0.50
C LYS A 201 15.26 13.33 -1.99
N LEU A 202 15.00 14.41 -2.73
CA LEU A 202 15.00 14.44 -4.17
C LEU A 202 16.02 15.47 -4.66
N SER A 203 16.97 15.03 -5.48
CA SER A 203 17.86 15.94 -6.18
C SER A 203 17.25 16.33 -7.52
N ALA A 204 17.33 17.62 -7.86
CA ALA A 204 16.89 18.15 -9.14
C ALA A 204 17.94 19.08 -9.73
N THR A 205 17.97 19.17 -11.05
CA THR A 205 18.85 20.10 -11.78
C THR A 205 18.08 21.36 -12.16
N GLN A 206 18.73 22.50 -12.14
CA GLN A 206 18.11 23.76 -12.56
C GLN A 206 17.56 23.66 -14.00
N GLY A 207 16.29 24.02 -14.18
CA GLY A 207 15.58 23.92 -15.44
C GLY A 207 14.90 22.56 -15.69
N GLU A 208 15.09 21.58 -14.81
CA GLU A 208 14.38 20.32 -14.88
C GLU A 208 12.89 20.51 -14.53
N VAL A 209 12.02 19.93 -15.34
CA VAL A 209 10.57 19.88 -15.09
C VAL A 209 10.21 18.51 -14.56
N ILE A 210 9.63 18.46 -13.37
CA ILE A 210 9.25 17.22 -12.70
C ILE A 210 7.74 17.19 -12.51
N ARG A 211 7.10 16.08 -12.90
CA ARG A 211 5.70 15.79 -12.56
C ARG A 211 5.67 14.95 -11.30
N PHE A 212 5.02 15.47 -10.28
CA PHE A 212 4.70 14.69 -9.09
C PHE A 212 3.29 14.10 -9.20
N TYR A 213 3.16 12.83 -8.87
CA TYR A 213 1.88 12.19 -8.61
C TYR A 213 1.76 12.01 -7.11
N LEU A 214 0.74 12.61 -6.50
CA LEU A 214 0.58 12.61 -5.05
C LEU A 214 -0.56 11.67 -4.64
N THR A 215 -0.26 10.73 -3.75
CA THR A 215 -1.24 9.87 -3.10
C THR A 215 -1.19 10.13 -1.60
N ASN A 216 -2.33 10.42 -0.99
CA ASN A 216 -2.44 10.53 0.46
C ASN A 216 -2.95 9.20 1.02
N ALA A 217 -2.09 8.46 1.72
CA ALA A 217 -2.40 7.20 2.38
C ALA A 217 -2.65 7.33 3.89
N ALA A 218 -2.49 8.53 4.46
CA ALA A 218 -2.73 8.77 5.89
C ALA A 218 -4.20 8.54 6.27
N ASN A 219 -4.44 8.06 7.47
CA ASN A 219 -5.79 7.76 7.96
C ASN A 219 -6.68 9.01 8.07
N ALA A 220 -6.13 10.14 8.48
CA ALA A 220 -6.93 11.33 8.77
C ALA A 220 -6.29 12.64 8.29
N ARG A 221 -4.98 12.65 8.06
CA ARG A 221 -4.26 13.90 7.79
C ARG A 221 -4.45 14.38 6.36
N PRO A 222 -4.93 15.62 6.11
CA PRO A 222 -4.70 16.32 4.86
C PRO A 222 -3.27 16.86 4.83
N PHE A 223 -2.58 16.72 3.71
CA PHE A 223 -1.26 17.31 3.50
C PHE A 223 -1.40 18.59 2.67
N ASN A 224 -0.63 19.62 3.06
CA ASN A 224 -0.40 20.81 2.24
C ASN A 224 1.01 20.70 1.66
N PHE A 225 1.09 20.39 0.36
CA PHE A 225 2.35 20.12 -0.35
C PHE A 225 2.87 21.35 -1.09
#